data_01a16aeaec01403e4fd09ea272bfa5fa
#
_entry.id   01a16aeaec01403e4fd09ea272bfa5fa
#
_cell.length_a   1.000
_cell.length_b   1.000
_cell.length_c   1.000
_cell.angle_alpha   90.00
_cell.angle_beta   90.00
_cell.angle_gamma   90.00
#
_symmetry.space_group_name_H-M   'P 1'
#
loop_
_entity.id
_entity.type
_entity.pdbx_description
1 polymer ?
#
loop_
_entity_poly.entity_id
_entity_poly.type
_entity_poly.pdbx_seq_one_letter_code
_entity_poly.pdbx_strand_id
1 'polypeptide(L)'
;MDKNKAVFKLKGLPPVYVINLDGEPHRWKAVEDMLKYWKIENYTRISAYDGREDDLSDILKGRYPDQMTSGEVGCTTSHLKAMKEFLKTDAPCAIMMEDDCDISTASHWGFTWKDFYAKIPYDYDVIQLAIINPASVYIQMHRRFINDFSTACYMITRHHAEKLVRLHCRGEKYKLDQGVKPRAV
;
A
#
# COMPACT_ATOMS: atom_id res chain seq x y z
N MET A 1 -9.11 -1.83 27.58
CA MET A 1 -8.78 -3.20 27.10
C MET A 1 -7.27 -3.30 27.07
N ASP A 2 -6.69 -4.35 27.63
CA ASP A 2 -5.24 -4.54 27.60
C ASP A 2 -4.83 -4.79 26.15
N LYS A 3 -4.17 -3.80 25.55
CA LYS A 3 -3.78 -3.79 24.14
C LYS A 3 -2.88 -5.00 23.79
N ASN A 4 -2.07 -5.48 24.74
CA ASN A 4 -1.23 -6.66 24.55
C ASN A 4 -2.02 -7.95 24.22
N LYS A 5 -3.30 -8.02 24.60
CA LYS A 5 -4.16 -9.18 24.32
C LYS A 5 -4.67 -9.23 22.86
N ALA A 6 -4.48 -8.18 22.08
CA ALA A 6 -4.97 -8.12 20.68
C ALA A 6 -3.92 -8.46 19.62
N VAL A 7 -2.65 -8.53 19.98
CA VAL A 7 -1.53 -8.75 19.02
C VAL A 7 -1.72 -10.01 18.16
N PHE A 8 -2.31 -11.07 18.72
CA PHE A 8 -2.57 -12.32 17.97
C PHE A 8 -3.49 -12.12 16.77
N LYS A 9 -4.29 -11.05 16.73
CA LYS A 9 -5.25 -10.77 15.66
C LYS A 9 -4.55 -10.50 14.33
N LEU A 10 -3.34 -9.95 14.34
CA LEU A 10 -2.55 -9.66 13.15
C LEU A 10 -1.47 -10.72 12.87
N LYS A 11 -1.52 -11.87 13.56
CA LYS A 11 -0.57 -12.95 13.29
C LYS A 11 -0.79 -13.54 11.90
N GLY A 12 0.30 -13.65 11.14
CA GLY A 12 0.30 -14.25 9.81
C GLY A 12 -0.01 -13.28 8.68
N LEU A 13 0.19 -11.98 8.91
CA LEU A 13 0.21 -10.99 7.84
C LEU A 13 1.25 -11.37 6.77
N PRO A 14 0.97 -11.13 5.49
CA PRO A 14 1.99 -11.20 4.44
C PRO A 14 3.05 -10.11 4.66
N PRO A 15 4.17 -10.13 3.89
CA PRO A 15 5.18 -9.07 3.96
C PRO A 15 4.55 -7.69 3.82
N VAL A 16 4.99 -6.74 4.66
CA VAL A 16 4.49 -5.36 4.68
C VAL A 16 5.57 -4.44 4.11
N TYR A 17 5.22 -3.66 3.10
CA TYR A 17 6.10 -2.64 2.51
C TYR A 17 5.57 -1.28 2.91
N VAL A 18 6.34 -0.56 3.74
CA VAL A 18 5.93 0.75 4.27
C VAL A 18 6.59 1.86 3.48
N ILE A 19 5.78 2.67 2.85
CA ILE A 19 6.19 3.81 2.02
C ILE A 19 6.29 5.03 2.91
N ASN A 20 7.49 5.61 3.00
CA ASN A 20 7.79 6.75 3.87
C ASN A 20 8.81 7.67 3.22
N LEU A 21 8.59 8.98 3.28
CA LEU A 21 9.52 10.00 2.82
C LEU A 21 10.77 10.06 3.72
N ASP A 22 11.95 10.20 3.13
CA ASP A 22 13.19 10.28 3.89
C ASP A 22 13.24 11.55 4.75
N GLY A 23 12.57 12.61 4.33
CA GLY A 23 12.41 13.86 5.10
C GLY A 23 11.49 13.74 6.33
N GLU A 24 10.80 12.58 6.52
CA GLU A 24 9.82 12.37 7.60
C GLU A 24 10.25 11.27 8.59
N PRO A 25 11.43 11.42 9.26
CA PRO A 25 11.95 10.36 10.14
C PRO A 25 11.08 10.15 11.39
N HIS A 26 10.35 11.17 11.84
CA HIS A 26 9.44 11.05 12.97
C HIS A 26 8.22 10.20 12.64
N ARG A 27 7.66 10.28 11.41
CA ARG A 27 6.59 9.41 10.93
C ARG A 27 7.09 7.97 10.83
N TRP A 28 8.28 7.77 10.27
CA TRP A 28 8.90 6.45 10.25
C TRP A 28 9.02 5.83 11.65
N LYS A 29 9.52 6.62 12.62
CA LYS A 29 9.65 6.15 14.00
C LYS A 29 8.31 5.71 14.60
N ALA A 30 7.25 6.48 14.37
CA ALA A 30 5.91 6.15 14.84
C ALA A 30 5.39 4.83 14.24
N VAL A 31 5.58 4.64 12.93
CA VAL A 31 5.21 3.38 12.24
C VAL A 31 6.03 2.21 12.79
N GLU A 32 7.32 2.37 12.94
CA GLU A 32 8.20 1.32 13.46
C GLU A 32 7.79 0.88 14.88
N ASP A 33 7.47 1.84 15.74
CA ASP A 33 6.97 1.55 17.09
C ASP A 33 5.60 0.85 17.06
N MET A 34 4.73 1.25 16.13
CA MET A 34 3.45 0.57 15.90
C MET A 34 3.65 -0.87 15.42
N LEU A 35 4.51 -1.12 14.44
CA LEU A 35 4.80 -2.47 13.92
C LEU A 35 5.41 -3.35 15.02
N LYS A 36 6.35 -2.83 15.80
CA LYS A 36 6.93 -3.52 16.96
C LYS A 36 5.89 -3.86 18.02
N TYR A 37 5.00 -2.92 18.33
CA TYR A 37 3.91 -3.14 19.26
C TYR A 37 3.01 -4.31 18.82
N TRP A 38 2.67 -4.39 17.53
CA TRP A 38 1.85 -5.44 16.97
C TRP A 38 2.63 -6.73 16.63
N LYS A 39 3.95 -6.77 16.91
CA LYS A 39 4.86 -7.89 16.58
C LYS A 39 4.82 -8.26 15.10
N ILE A 40 4.73 -7.26 14.25
CA ILE A 40 4.87 -7.42 12.80
C ILE A 40 6.36 -7.28 12.50
N GLU A 41 7.03 -8.40 12.21
CA GLU A 41 8.48 -8.45 12.02
C GLU A 41 8.86 -8.46 10.53
N ASN A 42 7.97 -8.95 9.68
CA ASN A 42 8.21 -9.05 8.23
C ASN A 42 7.76 -7.76 7.53
N TYR A 43 8.55 -6.70 7.68
CA TYR A 43 8.31 -5.44 7.00
C TYR A 43 9.58 -4.87 6.37
N THR A 44 9.40 -4.07 5.33
CA THR A 44 10.46 -3.37 4.61
C THR A 44 10.06 -1.90 4.44
N ARG A 45 10.94 -0.98 4.83
CA ARG A 45 10.77 0.45 4.55
C ARG A 45 11.12 0.73 3.08
N ILE A 46 10.28 1.47 2.41
CA ILE A 46 10.50 1.98 1.06
C ILE A 46 10.68 3.50 1.17
N SER A 47 11.87 3.98 0.83
CA SER A 47 12.13 5.40 0.67
C SER A 47 11.29 5.93 -0.49
N ALA A 48 10.33 6.79 -0.17
CA ALA A 48 9.36 7.34 -1.12
C ALA A 48 9.99 8.49 -1.93
N TYR A 49 9.45 8.75 -3.11
CA TYR A 49 9.76 9.94 -3.90
C TYR A 49 8.84 11.10 -3.46
N ASP A 50 9.40 12.25 -3.11
CA ASP A 50 8.63 13.47 -2.88
C ASP A 50 8.48 14.26 -4.18
N GLY A 51 7.36 14.07 -4.87
CA GLY A 51 7.10 14.78 -6.12
C GLY A 51 6.87 16.28 -5.96
N ARG A 52 6.79 16.80 -4.74
CA ARG A 52 6.63 18.25 -4.46
C ARG A 52 7.98 18.94 -4.32
N GLU A 53 8.98 18.24 -3.79
CA GLU A 53 10.30 18.76 -3.47
C GLU A 53 11.37 18.25 -4.46
N ASP A 54 11.19 17.03 -5.01
CA ASP A 54 12.15 16.39 -5.88
C ASP A 54 11.84 16.66 -7.36
N ASP A 55 12.90 16.86 -8.17
CA ASP A 55 12.77 16.75 -9.62
C ASP A 55 12.73 15.26 -10.02
N LEU A 56 11.57 14.78 -10.38
CA LEU A 56 11.34 13.39 -10.78
C LEU A 56 11.66 13.12 -12.26
N SER A 57 12.17 14.09 -13.03
CA SER A 57 12.43 13.93 -14.46
C SER A 57 13.38 12.77 -14.77
N ASP A 58 14.36 12.55 -13.89
CA ASP A 58 15.36 11.47 -14.06
C ASP A 58 14.76 10.06 -13.90
N ILE A 59 13.69 9.92 -13.12
CA ILE A 59 13.04 8.63 -12.90
C ILE A 59 11.82 8.41 -13.79
N LEU A 60 11.35 9.44 -14.50
CA LEU A 60 10.21 9.35 -15.40
C LEU A 60 10.67 9.09 -16.84
N LYS A 61 9.89 8.30 -17.56
CA LYS A 61 10.04 8.08 -19.01
C LYS A 61 8.79 8.58 -19.73
N GLY A 62 8.97 9.64 -20.52
CA GLY A 62 7.87 10.30 -21.21
C GLY A 62 7.15 11.32 -20.31
N ARG A 63 5.97 11.72 -20.71
CA ARG A 63 5.11 12.60 -19.90
C ARG A 63 4.32 11.80 -18.89
N TYR A 64 4.03 12.37 -17.74
CA TYR A 64 2.97 11.88 -16.86
C TYR A 64 1.64 12.55 -17.28
N PRO A 65 0.49 11.97 -16.93
CA PRO A 65 -0.81 12.54 -17.26
C PRO A 65 -0.96 13.97 -16.76
N ASP A 66 -1.39 14.91 -17.62
CA ASP A 66 -1.50 16.33 -17.28
C ASP A 66 -2.46 16.61 -16.10
N GLN A 67 -3.28 15.62 -15.75
CA GLN A 67 -4.23 15.70 -14.64
C GLN A 67 -3.63 15.29 -13.29
N MET A 68 -2.42 14.72 -13.27
CA MET A 68 -1.74 14.34 -12.03
C MET A 68 -0.94 15.51 -11.48
N THR A 69 -1.09 15.76 -10.19
CA THR A 69 -0.21 16.65 -9.45
C THR A 69 1.15 15.99 -9.24
N SER A 70 2.18 16.80 -8.97
CA SER A 70 3.52 16.30 -8.66
C SER A 70 3.54 15.35 -7.45
N GLY A 71 2.73 15.63 -6.42
CA GLY A 71 2.56 14.74 -5.27
C GLY A 71 1.95 13.40 -5.64
N GLU A 72 0.95 13.36 -6.53
CA GLU A 72 0.37 12.10 -7.04
C GLU A 72 1.37 11.31 -7.89
N VAL A 73 2.24 11.98 -8.62
CA VAL A 73 3.34 11.34 -9.36
C VAL A 73 4.32 10.69 -8.38
N GLY A 74 4.74 11.43 -7.33
CA GLY A 74 5.62 10.91 -6.28
C GLY A 74 4.99 9.70 -5.56
N CYS A 75 3.72 9.80 -5.18
CA CYS A 75 2.97 8.71 -4.55
C CYS A 75 2.93 7.48 -5.49
N THR A 76 2.49 7.63 -6.73
CA THR A 76 2.35 6.53 -7.69
C THR A 76 3.69 5.83 -7.96
N THR A 77 4.77 6.58 -8.16
CA THR A 77 6.11 6.02 -8.39
C THR A 77 6.66 5.31 -7.16
N SER A 78 6.36 5.81 -5.95
CA SER A 78 6.72 5.16 -4.68
C SER A 78 6.02 3.82 -4.49
N HIS A 79 4.73 3.72 -4.83
CA HIS A 79 3.99 2.46 -4.81
C HIS A 79 4.55 1.46 -5.84
N LEU A 80 4.87 1.91 -7.05
CA LEU A 80 5.53 1.05 -8.06
C LEU A 80 6.92 0.59 -7.59
N LYS A 81 7.68 1.44 -6.89
CA LYS A 81 8.95 1.07 -6.25
C LYS A 81 8.74 -0.03 -5.20
N ALA A 82 7.73 0.11 -4.34
CA ALA A 82 7.38 -0.91 -3.35
C ALA A 82 7.00 -2.24 -4.00
N MET A 83 6.23 -2.23 -5.10
CA MET A 83 5.91 -3.43 -5.87
C MET A 83 7.16 -4.06 -6.49
N LYS A 84 8.11 -3.29 -7.02
CA LYS A 84 9.39 -3.82 -7.52
C LYS A 84 10.17 -4.53 -6.42
N GLU A 85 10.23 -3.97 -5.21
CA GLU A 85 10.89 -4.60 -4.07
C GLU A 85 10.17 -5.90 -3.64
N PHE A 86 8.85 -5.88 -3.57
CA PHE A 86 8.05 -7.08 -3.30
C PHE A 86 8.35 -8.20 -4.29
N LEU A 87 8.45 -7.89 -5.57
CA LEU A 87 8.69 -8.89 -6.62
C LEU A 87 10.08 -9.55 -6.57
N LYS A 88 10.99 -9.05 -5.74
CA LYS A 88 12.28 -9.70 -5.45
C LYS A 88 12.16 -10.89 -4.48
N THR A 89 11.02 -11.05 -3.84
CA THR A 89 10.70 -12.18 -2.93
C THR A 89 9.83 -13.20 -3.66
N ASP A 90 9.58 -14.37 -3.05
CA ASP A 90 8.67 -15.40 -3.59
C ASP A 90 7.28 -15.35 -2.95
N ALA A 91 6.98 -14.35 -2.13
CA ALA A 91 5.68 -14.24 -1.48
C ALA A 91 4.53 -14.12 -2.49
N PRO A 92 3.38 -14.78 -2.30
CA PRO A 92 2.26 -14.75 -3.24
C PRO A 92 1.48 -13.44 -3.22
N CYS A 93 1.55 -12.71 -2.12
CA CYS A 93 0.93 -11.39 -1.94
C CYS A 93 1.72 -10.56 -0.93
N ALA A 94 1.47 -9.27 -0.89
CA ALA A 94 2.08 -8.33 0.06
C ALA A 94 1.10 -7.23 0.44
N ILE A 95 1.35 -6.59 1.58
CA ILE A 95 0.65 -5.37 1.99
C ILE A 95 1.53 -4.17 1.63
N MET A 96 0.95 -3.21 0.91
CA MET A 96 1.51 -1.88 0.70
C MET A 96 0.84 -0.93 1.67
N MET A 97 1.63 -0.17 2.43
CA MET A 97 1.13 0.70 3.50
C MET A 97 1.86 2.03 3.46
N GLU A 98 1.13 3.14 3.53
CA GLU A 98 1.71 4.47 3.74
C GLU A 98 2.00 4.69 5.23
N ASP A 99 2.88 5.61 5.54
CA ASP A 99 3.39 5.87 6.90
C ASP A 99 2.39 6.63 7.80
N ASP A 100 1.23 6.98 7.29
CA ASP A 100 0.11 7.58 8.04
C ASP A 100 -1.05 6.61 8.30
N CYS A 101 -0.89 5.34 7.94
CA CYS A 101 -1.87 4.31 8.22
C CYS A 101 -1.79 3.84 9.68
N ASP A 102 -2.90 3.97 10.41
CA ASP A 102 -3.02 3.48 11.79
C ASP A 102 -3.76 2.14 11.85
N ILE A 103 -3.08 1.10 12.34
CA ILE A 103 -3.63 -0.24 12.52
C ILE A 103 -4.16 -0.49 13.94
N SER A 104 -4.23 0.50 14.81
CA SER A 104 -4.68 0.37 16.21
C SER A 104 -6.12 -0.14 16.33
N THR A 105 -6.96 0.13 15.34
CA THR A 105 -8.35 -0.36 15.25
C THR A 105 -8.45 -1.88 15.23
N ALA A 106 -7.38 -2.60 14.85
CA ALA A 106 -7.34 -4.06 14.90
C ALA A 106 -7.61 -4.62 16.29
N SER A 107 -7.34 -3.84 17.37
CA SER A 107 -7.69 -4.21 18.75
C SER A 107 -9.19 -4.43 18.94
N HIS A 108 -10.02 -3.79 18.16
CA HIS A 108 -11.49 -3.84 18.23
C HIS A 108 -12.13 -4.84 17.25
N TRP A 109 -11.36 -5.46 16.37
CA TRP A 109 -11.90 -6.45 15.44
C TRP A 109 -12.48 -7.65 16.16
N GLY A 110 -13.64 -8.15 15.72
CA GLY A 110 -14.24 -9.38 16.19
C GLY A 110 -13.67 -10.65 15.54
N PHE A 111 -12.58 -10.52 14.75
CA PHE A 111 -11.95 -11.59 13.98
C PHE A 111 -10.43 -11.41 14.00
N THR A 112 -9.72 -12.43 13.51
CA THR A 112 -8.26 -12.41 13.26
C THR A 112 -7.96 -12.18 11.79
N TRP A 113 -6.70 -11.82 11.47
CA TRP A 113 -6.23 -11.79 10.10
C TRP A 113 -6.48 -13.11 9.36
N LYS A 114 -6.26 -14.23 10.03
CA LYS A 114 -6.50 -15.57 9.47
C LYS A 114 -7.98 -15.77 9.08
N ASP A 115 -8.89 -15.33 9.94
CA ASP A 115 -10.34 -15.42 9.67
C ASP A 115 -10.73 -14.54 8.47
N PHE A 116 -10.16 -13.34 8.39
CA PHE A 116 -10.36 -12.43 7.27
C PHE A 116 -9.82 -13.04 5.98
N TYR A 117 -8.55 -13.48 5.99
CA TYR A 117 -7.88 -14.02 4.81
C TYR A 117 -8.61 -15.27 4.25
N ALA A 118 -9.18 -16.09 5.12
CA ALA A 118 -9.94 -17.27 4.72
C ALA A 118 -11.28 -16.94 4.04
N LYS A 119 -11.75 -15.69 4.12
CA LYS A 119 -13.06 -15.27 3.58
C LYS A 119 -12.96 -14.35 2.36
N ILE A 120 -11.76 -13.87 2.02
CA ILE A 120 -11.60 -13.05 0.82
C ILE A 120 -11.77 -13.91 -0.43
N PRO A 121 -12.24 -13.33 -1.56
CA PRO A 121 -12.31 -14.05 -2.83
C PRO A 121 -10.93 -14.57 -3.23
N TYR A 122 -10.85 -15.80 -3.72
CA TYR A 122 -9.57 -16.41 -4.11
C TYR A 122 -8.94 -15.78 -5.36
N ASP A 123 -9.75 -15.12 -6.18
CA ASP A 123 -9.39 -14.49 -7.46
C ASP A 123 -9.20 -12.97 -7.36
N TYR A 124 -8.95 -12.43 -6.17
CA TYR A 124 -8.69 -11.00 -6.02
C TYR A 124 -7.36 -10.58 -6.65
N ASP A 125 -7.33 -9.38 -7.19
CA ASP A 125 -6.11 -8.70 -7.61
C ASP A 125 -5.56 -7.80 -6.49
N VAL A 126 -6.47 -7.00 -5.90
CA VAL A 126 -6.18 -6.05 -4.81
C VAL A 126 -7.31 -6.07 -3.80
N ILE A 127 -6.96 -6.09 -2.51
CA ILE A 127 -7.89 -5.85 -1.39
C ILE A 127 -7.51 -4.53 -0.73
N GLN A 128 -8.36 -3.53 -0.83
CA GLN A 128 -8.17 -2.27 -0.15
C GLN A 128 -8.48 -2.44 1.34
N LEU A 129 -7.49 -2.22 2.20
CA LEU A 129 -7.58 -2.44 3.64
C LEU A 129 -7.91 -1.16 4.41
N ALA A 130 -7.61 0.00 3.84
CA ALA A 130 -7.96 1.30 4.39
C ALA A 130 -8.59 2.18 3.31
N ILE A 131 -9.61 2.92 3.69
CA ILE A 131 -10.24 3.95 2.88
C ILE A 131 -10.36 5.23 3.70
N ILE A 132 -10.24 6.37 3.04
CA ILE A 132 -10.49 7.67 3.65
C ILE A 132 -11.99 7.95 3.53
N ASN A 133 -12.75 7.50 4.53
CA ASN A 133 -14.18 7.81 4.60
C ASN A 133 -14.57 8.17 6.06
N PRO A 134 -14.66 9.45 6.37
CA PRO A 134 -14.98 9.89 7.73
C PRO A 134 -16.41 9.57 8.17
N ALA A 135 -17.28 9.17 7.26
CA ALA A 135 -18.69 8.88 7.54
C ALA A 135 -18.97 7.42 7.96
N SER A 136 -17.99 6.52 7.83
CA SER A 136 -18.21 5.08 8.07
C SER A 136 -17.10 4.47 8.90
N VAL A 137 -17.46 3.82 10.01
CA VAL A 137 -16.54 3.12 10.91
C VAL A 137 -16.88 1.62 10.97
N TYR A 138 -17.34 1.03 9.89
CA TYR A 138 -17.63 -0.40 9.84
C TYR A 138 -16.83 -1.07 8.72
N ILE A 139 -16.48 -2.33 8.96
CA ILE A 139 -15.77 -3.14 7.97
C ILE A 139 -16.82 -3.73 7.02
N GLN A 140 -16.68 -3.42 5.76
CA GLN A 140 -17.56 -3.91 4.72
C GLN A 140 -16.72 -4.46 3.56
N MET A 141 -17.10 -5.62 3.06
CA MET A 141 -16.54 -6.15 1.82
C MET A 141 -17.48 -5.84 0.66
N HIS A 142 -17.02 -5.07 -0.30
CA HIS A 142 -17.73 -4.77 -1.53
C HIS A 142 -16.75 -4.63 -2.70
N ARG A 143 -17.26 -4.66 -3.92
CA ARG A 143 -16.42 -4.32 -5.08
C ARG A 143 -16.02 -2.86 -4.99
N ARG A 144 -14.77 -2.55 -5.36
CA ARG A 144 -14.29 -1.17 -5.38
C ARG A 144 -15.11 -0.34 -6.35
N PHE A 145 -15.61 0.80 -5.86
CA PHE A 145 -16.26 1.83 -6.67
C PHE A 145 -15.27 2.92 -7.05
N ILE A 146 -15.61 3.70 -8.08
CA ILE A 146 -14.76 4.79 -8.57
C ILE A 146 -14.44 5.85 -7.50
N ASN A 147 -15.30 5.96 -6.49
CA ASN A 147 -15.15 6.90 -5.38
C ASN A 147 -14.47 6.30 -4.13
N ASP A 148 -13.99 5.06 -4.21
CA ASP A 148 -13.19 4.46 -3.14
C ASP A 148 -11.74 4.94 -3.28
N PHE A 149 -11.46 6.10 -2.70
CA PHE A 149 -10.13 6.68 -2.71
C PHE A 149 -9.32 6.13 -1.53
N SER A 150 -8.11 5.92 -1.71
CA SER A 150 -6.99 5.79 -0.80
C SER A 150 -6.00 4.72 -1.27
N THR A 151 -4.74 5.03 -1.16
CA THR A 151 -3.62 4.09 -1.29
C THR A 151 -2.97 3.80 0.05
N ALA A 152 -3.55 4.31 1.15
CA ALA A 152 -2.98 4.25 2.49
C ALA A 152 -2.63 2.82 2.94
N CYS A 153 -3.48 1.83 2.63
CA CYS A 153 -3.17 0.43 2.90
C CYS A 153 -3.98 -0.50 2.00
N TYR A 154 -3.28 -1.40 1.30
CA TYR A 154 -3.91 -2.45 0.49
C TYR A 154 -3.04 -3.70 0.42
N MET A 155 -3.68 -4.84 0.22
CA MET A 155 -3.01 -6.09 -0.10
C MET A 155 -3.10 -6.33 -1.61
N ILE A 156 -1.97 -6.71 -2.22
CA ILE A 156 -1.85 -6.95 -3.67
C ILE A 156 -1.28 -8.34 -3.92
N THR A 157 -1.83 -9.05 -4.92
CA THR A 157 -1.26 -10.31 -5.38
C THR A 157 0.01 -10.09 -6.18
N ARG A 158 0.91 -11.08 -6.18
CA ARG A 158 2.09 -11.09 -7.05
C ARG A 158 1.72 -10.89 -8.52
N HIS A 159 0.72 -11.62 -9.00
CA HIS A 159 0.25 -11.52 -10.38
C HIS A 159 -0.11 -10.09 -10.77
N HIS A 160 -0.86 -9.39 -9.91
CA HIS A 160 -1.26 -8.01 -10.20
C HIS A 160 -0.09 -7.02 -10.09
N ALA A 161 0.80 -7.21 -9.10
CA ALA A 161 2.02 -6.40 -8.99
C ALA A 161 2.92 -6.55 -10.23
N GLU A 162 3.12 -7.77 -10.74
CA GLU A 162 3.85 -8.04 -11.99
C GLU A 162 3.20 -7.34 -13.19
N LYS A 163 1.87 -7.38 -13.28
CA LYS A 163 1.10 -6.68 -14.32
C LYS A 163 1.35 -5.18 -14.27
N LEU A 164 1.25 -4.55 -13.08
CA LEU A 164 1.46 -3.11 -12.93
C LEU A 164 2.91 -2.71 -13.21
N VAL A 165 3.88 -3.43 -12.68
CA VAL A 165 5.30 -3.18 -12.95
C VAL A 165 5.62 -3.32 -14.43
N ARG A 166 5.10 -4.35 -15.11
CA ARG A 166 5.27 -4.51 -16.57
C ARG A 166 4.65 -3.37 -17.36
N LEU A 167 3.52 -2.84 -16.93
CA LEU A 167 2.84 -1.73 -17.61
C LEU A 167 3.57 -0.40 -17.39
N HIS A 168 3.99 -0.14 -16.17
CA HIS A 168 4.42 1.20 -15.74
C HIS A 168 5.91 1.34 -15.45
N CYS A 169 6.70 0.26 -15.49
CA CYS A 169 8.14 0.34 -15.30
C CYS A 169 8.91 -0.03 -16.57
N ARG A 170 10.03 0.65 -16.81
CA ARG A 170 10.96 0.40 -17.91
C ARG A 170 12.38 0.45 -17.35
N GLY A 171 12.87 -0.68 -16.82
CA GLY A 171 14.07 -0.71 -16.00
C GLY A 171 13.87 0.09 -14.73
N GLU A 172 14.74 1.07 -14.50
CA GLU A 172 14.67 1.94 -13.32
C GLU A 172 13.75 3.16 -13.51
N LYS A 173 13.17 3.35 -14.69
CA LYS A 173 12.27 4.47 -14.98
C LYS A 173 10.81 4.07 -14.96
N TYR A 174 9.95 5.02 -14.59
CA TYR A 174 8.51 4.85 -14.54
C TYR A 174 7.83 5.53 -15.72
N LYS A 175 6.87 4.84 -16.33
CA LYS A 175 6.09 5.33 -17.47
C LYS A 175 4.62 5.41 -17.07
N LEU A 176 4.13 6.61 -16.77
CA LEU A 176 2.78 6.85 -16.27
C LEU A 176 1.77 7.25 -17.37
N ASP A 177 2.24 7.61 -18.56
CA ASP A 177 1.46 8.13 -19.69
C ASP A 177 0.75 7.06 -20.51
N GLN A 178 0.34 5.95 -19.95
CA GLN A 178 -0.14 4.79 -20.72
C GLN A 178 -1.47 4.97 -21.45
N GLY A 179 -2.01 6.18 -21.49
CA GLY A 179 -3.31 6.40 -22.13
C GLY A 179 -4.43 5.52 -21.53
N VAL A 180 -4.15 4.87 -20.43
CA VAL A 180 -5.14 4.17 -19.65
C VAL A 180 -5.96 5.26 -18.99
N LYS A 181 -7.04 5.66 -19.68
CA LYS A 181 -8.14 6.24 -18.95
C LYS A 181 -8.36 5.32 -17.77
N PRO A 182 -8.48 5.83 -16.52
CA PRO A 182 -8.83 4.99 -15.40
C PRO A 182 -10.20 4.37 -15.74
N ARG A 183 -10.17 3.23 -16.41
CA ARG A 183 -11.34 2.38 -16.44
C ARG A 183 -11.38 1.81 -15.04
N ALA A 184 -12.44 2.18 -14.34
CA ALA A 184 -12.86 1.46 -13.17
C ALA A 184 -12.68 -0.04 -13.45
N VAL A 185 -11.76 -0.64 -12.74
CA VAL A 185 -11.59 -2.09 -12.67
C VAL A 185 -12.39 -2.54 -11.47
#